data_944f7762c6b771d56180f7a4fd8d9ba8
#
_entry.id   944f7762c6b771d56180f7a4fd8d9ba8
#
_cell.length_a   1.000
_cell.length_b   1.000
_cell.length_c   1.000
_cell.angle_alpha   90.00
_cell.angle_beta   90.00
_cell.angle_gamma   90.00
#
_symmetry.space_group_name_H-M   'P 1'
#
loop_
_entity.id
_entity.type
_entity.pdbx_description
1 polymer ?
#
loop_
_entity_poly.entity_id
_entity_poly.type
_entity_poly.pdbx_seq_one_letter_code
_entity_poly.pdbx_strand_id
1 'polypeptide(L)'
;GQQEFAESYQERQETACNIVAEEQKGNQQMSLTALVRPFFYRRQKQLDLYSTQARKLQMHVLKRLLSKASDTEWGHLHGYSSRMSYDEFAAHTPVSSYEELKGYIDRMRHGQKDILWPGRVKFYAKSSGTTSDKSKFIPVSTDGLHDTHYAGGRDAVVWYLSRHPESRLFDGKALILGGSHAPNYNLPHSLVGDLSAILIENINPLVNLVRTPCKQTALLADFEEKRKRIAQEALHANVTNLSGVPSWMLSVLLQVLEEAGVDRLEQVWPNLEVFFHGGVAFTPYREQYRKLIAKPGMNYMETYNASEGFFGLQDDPSDESMSLMLDYGVFYEFIPMDQLDSPHP
;
A
#
# COMPACT_ATOMS: atom_id res chain seq x y z
N GLY A 1 31.86 3.62 -15.42
CA GLY A 1 30.72 4.43 -15.86
C GLY A 1 29.44 4.14 -15.08
N GLN A 2 28.94 2.90 -15.04
CA GLN A 2 27.73 2.56 -14.26
C GLN A 2 27.99 2.31 -12.79
N GLN A 3 29.16 1.82 -12.43
CA GLN A 3 29.56 1.60 -11.03
C GLN A 3 29.88 2.93 -10.32
N GLU A 4 30.57 3.83 -10.95
CA GLU A 4 30.87 5.17 -10.41
C GLU A 4 29.61 6.04 -10.25
N PHE A 5 28.62 5.87 -11.14
CA PHE A 5 27.34 6.58 -11.01
C PHE A 5 26.52 6.04 -9.81
N ALA A 6 26.56 4.72 -9.57
CA ALA A 6 25.90 4.09 -8.43
C ALA A 6 26.55 4.51 -7.10
N GLU A 7 27.89 4.55 -7.03
CA GLU A 7 28.64 4.98 -5.83
C GLU A 7 28.39 6.46 -5.52
N SER A 8 28.42 7.35 -6.52
CA SER A 8 28.14 8.78 -6.31
C SER A 8 26.69 9.06 -5.91
N TYR A 9 25.76 8.22 -6.34
CA TYR A 9 24.35 8.30 -5.96
C TYR A 9 24.16 7.81 -4.51
N GLN A 10 24.89 6.79 -4.11
CA GLN A 10 24.88 6.22 -2.77
C GLN A 10 25.48 7.20 -1.73
N GLU A 11 26.62 7.83 -2.03
CA GLU A 11 27.24 8.87 -1.19
C GLU A 11 26.32 10.09 -0.99
N ARG A 12 25.59 10.52 -2.03
CA ARG A 12 24.64 11.64 -1.91
C ARG A 12 23.43 11.28 -1.04
N GLN A 13 22.99 10.04 -1.05
CA GLN A 13 21.88 9.58 -0.17
C GLN A 13 22.34 9.46 1.28
N GLU A 14 23.55 8.96 1.54
CA GLU A 14 24.13 8.90 2.90
C GLU A 14 24.37 10.30 3.46
N THR A 15 24.86 11.22 2.63
CA THR A 15 25.06 12.62 3.02
C THR A 15 23.72 13.31 3.34
N ALA A 16 22.68 13.08 2.56
CA ALA A 16 21.35 13.61 2.84
C ALA A 16 20.72 13.03 4.12
N CYS A 17 20.91 11.73 4.39
CA CYS A 17 20.51 11.10 5.65
C CYS A 17 21.23 11.71 6.86
N ASN A 18 22.54 11.97 6.74
CA ASN A 18 23.34 12.53 7.84
C ASN A 18 23.01 13.99 8.12
N ILE A 19 22.74 14.81 7.10
CA ILE A 19 22.35 16.22 7.26
C ILE A 19 21.01 16.32 8.01
N VAL A 20 20.03 15.48 7.69
CA VAL A 20 18.73 15.44 8.41
C VAL A 20 18.88 14.96 9.85
N ALA A 21 19.85 14.09 10.14
CA ALA A 21 20.12 13.61 11.50
C ALA A 21 20.82 14.66 12.39
N GLU A 22 21.64 15.55 11.84
CA GLU A 22 22.31 16.62 12.58
C GLU A 22 21.41 17.83 12.84
N GLU A 23 20.48 18.17 11.96
CA GLU A 23 19.52 19.27 12.17
C GLU A 23 18.48 19.00 13.28
N GLN A 24 18.36 17.77 13.76
CA GLN A 24 17.42 17.41 14.84
C GLN A 24 17.90 17.70 16.26
N LYS A 25 19.10 18.25 16.45
CA LYS A 25 19.66 18.59 17.77
C LYS A 25 19.62 20.08 18.08
N GLY A 26 18.46 20.60 18.39
CA GLY A 26 18.31 21.88 19.09
C GLY A 26 17.61 22.98 18.31
N ASN A 27 16.32 23.07 18.50
CA ASN A 27 15.49 24.28 18.58
C ASN A 27 14.06 23.85 18.89
N GLN A 28 13.20 24.76 19.34
CA GLN A 28 11.74 24.56 19.37
C GLN A 28 11.27 24.30 17.93
N GLN A 29 11.41 23.08 17.47
CA GLN A 29 11.20 22.67 16.10
C GLN A 29 9.70 22.63 15.86
N MET A 30 9.24 23.51 14.96
CA MET A 30 7.85 23.51 14.49
C MET A 30 7.52 22.12 13.95
N SER A 31 6.48 21.45 14.49
CA SER A 31 6.09 20.10 14.12
C SER A 31 5.89 19.98 12.63
N LEU A 32 6.60 19.06 11.96
CA LEU A 32 6.41 18.78 10.55
C LEU A 32 4.98 18.31 10.28
N THR A 33 4.39 17.56 11.21
CA THR A 33 3.00 17.14 11.15
C THR A 33 2.05 18.35 11.09
N ALA A 34 2.29 19.37 11.91
CA ALA A 34 1.49 20.59 11.89
C ALA A 34 1.59 21.35 10.55
N LEU A 35 2.78 21.35 9.92
CA LEU A 35 3.00 21.97 8.61
C LEU A 35 2.29 21.26 7.45
N VAL A 36 2.27 19.92 7.46
CA VAL A 36 1.67 19.15 6.36
C VAL A 36 0.17 18.94 6.52
N ARG A 37 -0.36 19.05 7.74
CA ARG A 37 -1.79 18.84 8.05
C ARG A 37 -2.75 19.62 7.16
N PRO A 38 -2.54 20.93 6.85
CA PRO A 38 -3.44 21.68 5.97
C PRO A 38 -3.59 21.10 4.57
N PHE A 39 -2.56 20.42 4.05
CA PHE A 39 -2.63 19.80 2.73
C PHE A 39 -3.60 18.61 2.68
N PHE A 40 -3.88 17.97 3.83
CA PHE A 40 -4.82 16.86 3.92
C PHE A 40 -6.28 17.31 4.08
N TYR A 41 -6.54 18.53 4.50
CA TYR A 41 -7.89 19.04 4.78
C TYR A 41 -8.83 18.97 3.56
N ARG A 42 -8.30 19.28 2.37
CA ARG A 42 -9.09 19.19 1.14
C ARG A 42 -9.51 17.74 0.86
N ARG A 43 -8.61 16.79 1.10
CA ARG A 43 -8.89 15.37 0.89
C ARG A 43 -9.89 14.84 1.91
N GLN A 44 -9.76 15.22 3.16
CA GLN A 44 -10.74 14.88 4.20
C GLN A 44 -12.16 15.26 3.79
N LYS A 45 -12.36 16.51 3.32
CA LYS A 45 -13.67 16.95 2.83
C LYS A 45 -14.22 16.11 1.67
N GLN A 46 -13.37 15.55 0.83
CA GLN A 46 -13.80 14.65 -0.23
C GLN A 46 -14.22 13.29 0.33
N LEU A 47 -13.52 12.77 1.33
CA LEU A 47 -13.89 11.53 2.02
C LEU A 47 -15.23 11.66 2.75
N ASP A 48 -15.53 12.81 3.32
CA ASP A 48 -16.83 13.10 3.97
C ASP A 48 -18.03 12.97 2.99
N LEU A 49 -17.79 13.07 1.68
CA LEU A 49 -18.83 12.89 0.66
C LEU A 49 -19.19 11.42 0.38
N TYR A 50 -18.43 10.47 0.87
CA TYR A 50 -18.68 9.04 0.60
C TYR A 50 -20.06 8.60 1.08
N SER A 51 -20.49 9.04 2.25
CA SER A 51 -21.80 8.71 2.81
C SER A 51 -22.99 9.27 2.00
N THR A 52 -22.81 10.38 1.28
CA THR A 52 -23.89 11.10 0.59
C THR A 52 -23.83 11.00 -0.92
N GLN A 53 -22.66 10.72 -1.51
CA GLN A 53 -22.44 10.75 -2.96
C GLN A 53 -21.85 9.44 -3.52
N ALA A 54 -21.99 8.31 -2.82
CA ALA A 54 -21.39 7.03 -3.20
C ALA A 54 -21.66 6.65 -4.66
N ARG A 55 -22.92 6.64 -5.07
CA ARG A 55 -23.32 6.31 -6.46
C ARG A 55 -22.69 7.25 -7.48
N LYS A 56 -22.69 8.56 -7.20
CA LYS A 56 -22.11 9.56 -8.11
C LYS A 56 -20.58 9.36 -8.28
N LEU A 57 -19.88 9.08 -7.19
CA LEU A 57 -18.45 8.80 -7.20
C LEU A 57 -18.15 7.53 -8.00
N GLN A 58 -18.89 6.45 -7.77
CA GLN A 58 -18.72 5.19 -8.46
C GLN A 58 -19.04 5.29 -9.96
N MET A 59 -20.10 5.99 -10.34
CA MET A 59 -20.40 6.25 -11.76
C MET A 59 -19.31 7.10 -12.44
N HIS A 60 -18.67 8.02 -11.72
CA HIS A 60 -17.55 8.76 -12.24
C HIS A 60 -16.32 7.85 -12.45
N VAL A 61 -16.06 6.94 -11.49
CA VAL A 61 -14.99 5.93 -11.61
C VAL A 61 -15.24 5.04 -12.83
N LEU A 62 -16.44 4.46 -12.97
CA LEU A 62 -16.78 3.61 -14.12
C LEU A 62 -16.53 4.32 -15.45
N LYS A 63 -17.05 5.52 -15.62
CA LYS A 63 -16.84 6.30 -16.86
C LYS A 63 -15.37 6.55 -17.16
N ARG A 64 -14.58 6.85 -16.13
CA ARG A 64 -13.13 7.05 -16.28
C ARG A 64 -12.42 5.76 -16.71
N LEU A 65 -12.76 4.63 -16.12
CA LEU A 65 -12.19 3.32 -16.46
C LEU A 65 -12.55 2.93 -17.90
N LEU A 66 -13.82 3.02 -18.28
CA LEU A 66 -14.28 2.71 -19.65
C LEU A 66 -13.62 3.62 -20.70
N SER A 67 -13.51 4.92 -20.41
CA SER A 67 -12.81 5.86 -21.30
C SER A 67 -11.32 5.55 -21.46
N LYS A 68 -10.63 5.18 -20.37
CA LYS A 68 -9.22 4.81 -20.41
C LYS A 68 -8.99 3.48 -21.16
N ALA A 69 -9.86 2.50 -20.96
CA ALA A 69 -9.72 1.18 -21.54
C ALA A 69 -10.30 1.06 -22.97
N SER A 70 -10.93 2.11 -23.53
CA SER A 70 -11.62 2.05 -24.82
C SER A 70 -10.74 1.59 -25.98
N ASP A 71 -9.46 1.96 -25.98
CA ASP A 71 -8.51 1.63 -27.06
C ASP A 71 -7.69 0.36 -26.79
N THR A 72 -8.03 -0.39 -25.73
CA THR A 72 -7.42 -1.70 -25.46
C THR A 72 -8.12 -2.81 -26.23
N GLU A 73 -7.46 -3.97 -26.36
CA GLU A 73 -8.07 -5.16 -26.96
C GLU A 73 -9.35 -5.56 -26.21
N TRP A 74 -9.30 -5.57 -24.88
CA TRP A 74 -10.47 -5.85 -24.03
C TRP A 74 -11.58 -4.81 -24.22
N GLY A 75 -11.22 -3.54 -24.30
CA GLY A 75 -12.17 -2.46 -24.54
C GLY A 75 -12.87 -2.57 -25.90
N HIS A 76 -12.13 -2.89 -26.95
CA HIS A 76 -12.73 -3.15 -28.27
C HIS A 76 -13.63 -4.37 -28.28
N LEU A 77 -13.20 -5.46 -27.63
CA LEU A 77 -14.03 -6.69 -27.53
C LEU A 77 -15.38 -6.44 -26.87
N HIS A 78 -15.43 -5.58 -25.86
CA HIS A 78 -16.62 -5.29 -25.07
C HIS A 78 -17.29 -3.94 -25.41
N GLY A 79 -16.81 -3.25 -26.44
CA GLY A 79 -17.39 -1.99 -26.92
C GLY A 79 -17.25 -0.82 -25.96
N TYR A 80 -16.18 -0.76 -25.15
CA TYR A 80 -15.99 0.29 -24.16
C TYR A 80 -15.90 1.68 -24.77
N SER A 81 -16.61 2.62 -24.17
CA SER A 81 -16.54 4.03 -24.53
C SER A 81 -16.87 4.93 -23.34
N SER A 82 -16.47 6.19 -23.41
CA SER A 82 -16.84 7.19 -22.38
C SER A 82 -18.34 7.48 -22.26
N ARG A 83 -19.11 7.05 -23.26
CA ARG A 83 -20.58 7.24 -23.32
C ARG A 83 -21.36 6.01 -22.86
N MET A 84 -20.70 4.86 -22.68
CA MET A 84 -21.34 3.63 -22.25
C MET A 84 -22.05 3.82 -20.90
N SER A 85 -23.30 3.45 -20.83
CA SER A 85 -24.09 3.41 -19.59
C SER A 85 -23.69 2.22 -18.72
N TYR A 86 -24.15 2.22 -17.46
CA TYR A 86 -23.95 1.06 -16.58
C TYR A 86 -24.65 -0.20 -17.12
N ASP A 87 -25.88 -0.07 -17.62
CA ASP A 87 -26.64 -1.20 -18.13
C ASP A 87 -25.99 -1.82 -19.39
N GLU A 88 -25.44 -0.98 -20.26
CA GLU A 88 -24.64 -1.43 -21.40
C GLU A 88 -23.34 -2.12 -20.95
N PHE A 89 -22.64 -1.54 -19.97
CA PHE A 89 -21.44 -2.15 -19.38
C PHE A 89 -21.73 -3.53 -18.80
N ALA A 90 -22.74 -3.66 -17.96
CA ALA A 90 -23.16 -4.92 -17.35
C ALA A 90 -23.59 -5.97 -18.38
N ALA A 91 -24.26 -5.53 -19.48
CA ALA A 91 -24.69 -6.44 -20.55
C ALA A 91 -23.54 -6.94 -21.44
N HIS A 92 -22.45 -6.18 -21.59
CA HIS A 92 -21.34 -6.50 -22.51
C HIS A 92 -20.09 -7.00 -21.82
N THR A 93 -19.95 -6.78 -20.52
CA THR A 93 -18.76 -7.16 -19.76
C THR A 93 -19.05 -8.36 -18.87
N PRO A 94 -18.50 -9.54 -19.16
CA PRO A 94 -18.75 -10.72 -18.34
C PRO A 94 -18.01 -10.60 -16.99
N VAL A 95 -18.59 -11.20 -15.95
CA VAL A 95 -17.84 -11.49 -14.72
C VAL A 95 -16.79 -12.54 -15.06
N SER A 96 -15.53 -12.21 -14.91
CA SER A 96 -14.41 -13.05 -15.36
C SER A 96 -13.53 -13.48 -14.18
N SER A 97 -13.19 -14.75 -14.15
CA SER A 97 -12.19 -15.30 -13.23
C SER A 97 -10.76 -14.98 -13.68
N TYR A 98 -9.80 -15.15 -12.77
CA TYR A 98 -8.38 -15.03 -13.14
C TYR A 98 -7.97 -16.00 -14.26
N GLU A 99 -8.49 -17.23 -14.25
CA GLU A 99 -8.12 -18.24 -15.26
C GLU A 99 -8.59 -17.84 -16.68
N GLU A 100 -9.72 -17.14 -16.79
CA GLU A 100 -10.20 -16.60 -18.07
C GLU A 100 -9.36 -15.42 -18.54
N LEU A 101 -8.88 -14.58 -17.63
CA LEU A 101 -8.00 -13.44 -17.96
C LEU A 101 -6.54 -13.82 -18.12
N LYS A 102 -6.13 -15.01 -17.70
CA LYS A 102 -4.73 -15.44 -17.64
C LYS A 102 -4.00 -15.33 -18.99
N GLY A 103 -4.67 -15.70 -20.07
CA GLY A 103 -4.08 -15.61 -21.42
C GLY A 103 -3.74 -14.17 -21.83
N TYR A 104 -4.59 -13.21 -21.48
CA TYR A 104 -4.34 -11.78 -21.69
C TYR A 104 -3.19 -11.30 -20.80
N ILE A 105 -3.20 -11.68 -19.52
CA ILE A 105 -2.14 -11.33 -18.55
C ILE A 105 -0.78 -11.88 -19.00
N ASP A 106 -0.71 -13.12 -19.48
CA ASP A 106 0.53 -13.72 -19.99
C ASP A 106 1.07 -12.96 -21.19
N ARG A 107 0.23 -12.52 -22.10
CA ARG A 107 0.62 -11.66 -23.24
C ARG A 107 1.15 -10.31 -22.77
N MET A 108 0.51 -9.70 -21.78
CA MET A 108 0.98 -8.46 -21.15
C MET A 108 2.36 -8.66 -20.53
N ARG A 109 2.60 -9.78 -19.83
CA ARG A 109 3.89 -10.14 -19.24
C ARG A 109 5.00 -10.29 -20.29
N HIS A 110 4.66 -10.77 -21.49
CA HIS A 110 5.56 -10.83 -22.63
C HIS A 110 5.74 -9.48 -23.34
N GLY A 111 5.19 -8.40 -22.79
CA GLY A 111 5.42 -7.03 -23.25
C GLY A 111 4.43 -6.52 -24.28
N GLN A 112 3.33 -7.24 -24.55
CA GLN A 112 2.27 -6.70 -25.39
C GLN A 112 1.58 -5.54 -24.65
N LYS A 113 1.26 -4.51 -25.43
CA LYS A 113 0.61 -3.29 -24.93
C LYS A 113 -0.88 -3.34 -25.22
N ASP A 114 -1.62 -2.49 -24.52
CA ASP A 114 -3.02 -2.18 -24.81
C ASP A 114 -3.92 -3.44 -24.82
N ILE A 115 -3.66 -4.40 -23.94
CA ILE A 115 -4.43 -5.64 -23.81
C ILE A 115 -5.64 -5.43 -22.88
N LEU A 116 -5.43 -5.50 -21.57
CA LEU A 116 -6.47 -5.24 -20.55
C LEU A 116 -6.47 -3.80 -20.07
N TRP A 117 -5.34 -3.11 -20.18
CA TRP A 117 -5.13 -1.74 -19.77
C TRP A 117 -4.21 -1.02 -20.76
N PRO A 118 -4.34 0.32 -20.91
CA PRO A 118 -3.53 1.08 -21.86
C PRO A 118 -2.03 1.01 -21.56
N GLY A 119 -1.24 0.94 -22.59
CA GLY A 119 0.20 0.93 -22.53
C GLY A 119 0.78 -0.42 -22.10
N ARG A 120 2.01 -0.39 -21.59
CA ARG A 120 2.72 -1.57 -21.10
C ARG A 120 2.70 -1.60 -19.57
N VAL A 121 2.24 -2.70 -18.99
CA VAL A 121 2.37 -2.96 -17.57
C VAL A 121 3.71 -3.64 -17.29
N LYS A 122 4.52 -3.05 -16.43
CA LYS A 122 5.87 -3.52 -16.10
C LYS A 122 5.89 -4.40 -14.86
N PHE A 123 5.03 -4.13 -13.88
CA PHE A 123 5.05 -4.79 -12.59
C PHE A 123 3.90 -5.77 -12.43
N TYR A 124 4.20 -6.91 -11.80
CA TYR A 124 3.22 -7.97 -11.53
C TYR A 124 3.38 -8.44 -10.09
N ALA A 125 2.32 -8.29 -9.29
CA ALA A 125 2.29 -8.81 -7.95
C ALA A 125 2.06 -10.32 -7.97
N LYS A 126 2.93 -11.07 -7.29
CA LYS A 126 2.76 -12.50 -7.11
C LYS A 126 1.83 -12.74 -5.93
N SER A 127 0.64 -13.26 -6.20
CA SER A 127 -0.32 -13.66 -5.19
C SER A 127 -0.27 -15.17 -4.99
N SER A 128 -0.24 -15.61 -3.73
CA SER A 128 -0.47 -17.02 -3.38
C SER A 128 -1.95 -17.31 -3.57
N GLY A 129 -2.31 -18.02 -4.64
CA GLY A 129 -3.69 -18.45 -4.87
C GLY A 129 -4.14 -19.38 -3.73
N THR A 130 -5.25 -19.03 -3.08
CA THR A 130 -5.86 -19.86 -2.02
C THR A 130 -6.52 -21.13 -2.55
N THR A 131 -6.74 -21.24 -3.86
CA THR A 131 -7.55 -22.31 -4.48
C THR A 131 -6.79 -23.18 -5.49
N SER A 132 -5.55 -22.85 -5.86
CA SER A 132 -4.72 -23.68 -6.75
C SER A 132 -3.25 -23.51 -6.39
N ASP A 133 -2.46 -24.60 -6.49
CA ASP A 133 -0.99 -24.61 -6.27
C ASP A 133 -0.19 -23.69 -7.22
N LYS A 134 -0.85 -22.90 -8.06
CA LYS A 134 -0.21 -22.03 -9.05
C LYS A 134 -0.30 -20.58 -8.62
N SER A 135 0.84 -19.92 -8.52
CA SER A 135 0.92 -18.46 -8.28
C SER A 135 0.17 -17.68 -9.36
N LYS A 136 -0.62 -16.69 -8.94
CA LYS A 136 -1.25 -15.71 -9.80
C LYS A 136 -0.33 -14.50 -9.96
N PHE A 137 -0.33 -13.91 -11.15
CA PHE A 137 0.44 -12.70 -11.47
C PHE A 137 -0.53 -11.56 -11.75
N ILE A 138 -0.73 -10.71 -10.77
CA ILE A 138 -1.68 -9.59 -10.85
C ILE A 138 -0.97 -8.39 -11.46
N PRO A 139 -1.44 -7.85 -12.60
CA PRO A 139 -0.85 -6.67 -13.22
C PRO A 139 -0.97 -5.44 -12.31
N VAL A 140 0.14 -4.74 -12.08
CA VAL A 140 0.17 -3.50 -11.29
C VAL A 140 0.54 -2.36 -12.23
N SER A 141 -0.46 -1.65 -12.73
CA SER A 141 -0.28 -0.51 -13.61
C SER A 141 0.19 0.74 -12.85
N THR A 142 0.69 1.73 -13.57
CA THR A 142 1.02 3.04 -12.97
C THR A 142 -0.22 3.69 -12.36
N ASP A 143 -1.37 3.60 -13.00
CA ASP A 143 -2.64 4.09 -12.44
C ASP A 143 -3.00 3.33 -11.16
N GLY A 144 -2.85 1.99 -11.12
CA GLY A 144 -3.06 1.18 -9.93
C GLY A 144 -2.15 1.58 -8.77
N LEU A 145 -0.88 1.88 -9.04
CA LEU A 145 0.04 2.38 -8.02
C LEU A 145 -0.45 3.70 -7.43
N HIS A 146 -0.79 4.68 -8.28
CA HIS A 146 -1.09 6.05 -7.83
C HIS A 146 -2.53 6.23 -7.36
N ASP A 147 -3.49 5.75 -8.15
CA ASP A 147 -4.91 6.01 -7.91
C ASP A 147 -5.49 5.06 -6.84
N THR A 148 -4.83 3.93 -6.57
CA THR A 148 -5.31 2.88 -5.66
C THR A 148 -4.40 2.77 -4.43
N HIS A 149 -3.21 2.19 -4.58
CA HIS A 149 -2.36 1.84 -3.45
C HIS A 149 -1.81 3.05 -2.70
N TYR A 150 -1.19 4.01 -3.41
CA TYR A 150 -0.66 5.21 -2.74
C TYR A 150 -1.77 6.14 -2.26
N ALA A 151 -2.92 6.17 -2.95
CA ALA A 151 -4.10 6.88 -2.47
C ALA A 151 -4.56 6.30 -1.13
N GLY A 152 -4.61 4.97 -0.99
CA GLY A 152 -4.97 4.29 0.25
C GLY A 152 -4.03 4.61 1.40
N GLY A 153 -2.72 4.52 1.17
CA GLY A 153 -1.72 4.88 2.18
C GLY A 153 -1.82 6.34 2.63
N ARG A 154 -2.04 7.27 1.68
CA ARG A 154 -2.28 8.69 1.98
C ARG A 154 -3.53 8.87 2.84
N ASP A 155 -4.64 8.25 2.47
CA ASP A 155 -5.92 8.48 3.11
C ASP A 155 -6.01 7.81 4.50
N ALA A 156 -5.25 6.74 4.75
CA ALA A 156 -5.04 6.21 6.09
C ALA A 156 -4.46 7.30 7.01
N VAL A 157 -3.45 8.02 6.53
CA VAL A 157 -2.85 9.14 7.27
C VAL A 157 -3.84 10.31 7.39
N VAL A 158 -4.59 10.63 6.33
CA VAL A 158 -5.60 11.71 6.37
C VAL A 158 -6.62 11.45 7.48
N TRP A 159 -7.19 10.27 7.55
CA TRP A 159 -8.17 9.92 8.58
C TRP A 159 -7.58 9.88 9.97
N TYR A 160 -6.39 9.29 10.12
CA TYR A 160 -5.71 9.31 11.40
C TYR A 160 -5.49 10.73 11.91
N LEU A 161 -4.89 11.61 11.10
CA LEU A 161 -4.61 12.99 11.48
C LEU A 161 -5.87 13.83 11.72
N SER A 162 -6.99 13.50 11.07
CA SER A 162 -8.26 14.20 11.27
C SER A 162 -8.86 13.96 12.66
N ARG A 163 -8.60 12.78 13.24
CA ARG A 163 -9.08 12.37 14.55
C ARG A 163 -8.10 12.63 15.70
N HIS A 164 -6.81 12.81 15.34
CA HIS A 164 -5.73 13.03 16.30
C HIS A 164 -5.05 14.38 16.04
N PRO A 165 -5.67 15.50 16.48
CA PRO A 165 -5.11 16.84 16.29
C PRO A 165 -3.75 17.04 16.97
N GLU A 166 -3.48 16.28 18.04
CA GLU A 166 -2.23 16.27 18.80
C GLU A 166 -1.12 15.42 18.17
N SER A 167 -1.44 14.63 17.13
CA SER A 167 -0.49 13.70 16.48
C SER A 167 0.75 14.42 15.98
N ARG A 168 1.87 13.76 16.17
CA ARG A 168 3.21 14.12 15.67
C ARG A 168 3.76 13.08 14.68
N LEU A 169 2.89 12.47 13.90
CA LEU A 169 3.17 11.36 12.99
C LEU A 169 4.42 11.58 12.12
N PHE A 170 4.55 12.77 11.53
CA PHE A 170 5.65 13.13 10.64
C PHE A 170 6.86 13.75 11.35
N ASP A 171 6.82 13.89 12.68
CA ASP A 171 7.96 14.37 13.44
C ASP A 171 8.98 13.25 13.71
N GLY A 172 8.68 12.05 13.25
CA GLY A 172 9.55 10.89 13.22
C GLY A 172 9.42 10.11 11.93
N LYS A 173 9.81 8.83 11.97
CA LYS A 173 9.82 7.94 10.81
C LYS A 173 8.73 6.89 10.91
N ALA A 174 8.20 6.52 9.75
CA ALA A 174 7.36 5.35 9.60
C ALA A 174 8.22 4.09 9.44
N LEU A 175 8.07 3.09 10.29
CA LEU A 175 8.63 1.76 10.05
C LEU A 175 7.70 1.01 9.09
N ILE A 176 8.13 0.91 7.83
CA ILE A 176 7.35 0.31 6.75
C ILE A 176 8.00 -1.00 6.32
N LEU A 177 7.29 -2.11 6.51
CA LEU A 177 7.74 -3.41 6.05
C LEU A 177 7.36 -3.65 4.60
N GLY A 178 8.28 -4.26 3.85
CA GLY A 178 8.09 -4.69 2.48
C GLY A 178 8.43 -6.16 2.29
N GLY A 179 7.75 -6.79 1.34
CA GLY A 179 8.08 -8.11 0.83
C GLY A 179 9.36 -8.08 -0.03
N SER A 180 9.48 -9.07 -0.89
CA SER A 180 10.67 -9.24 -1.74
C SER A 180 10.31 -9.30 -3.21
N HIS A 181 11.28 -8.98 -4.07
CA HIS A 181 11.18 -9.28 -5.49
C HIS A 181 11.29 -10.79 -5.72
N ALA A 182 10.69 -11.28 -6.80
CA ALA A 182 10.72 -12.68 -7.21
C ALA A 182 11.39 -12.81 -8.60
N PRO A 183 12.71 -12.59 -8.69
CA PRO A 183 13.43 -12.48 -9.98
C PRO A 183 13.33 -13.73 -10.85
N ASN A 184 13.16 -14.91 -10.24
CA ASN A 184 12.98 -16.17 -10.96
C ASN A 184 11.71 -16.20 -11.85
N TYR A 185 10.78 -15.28 -11.62
CA TYR A 185 9.54 -15.15 -12.40
C TYR A 185 9.58 -13.98 -13.39
N ASN A 186 10.69 -13.23 -13.43
CA ASN A 186 10.82 -12.08 -14.33
C ASN A 186 10.89 -12.56 -15.79
N LEU A 187 10.34 -11.74 -16.67
CA LEU A 187 10.51 -11.83 -18.12
C LEU A 187 11.15 -10.53 -18.62
N PRO A 188 11.63 -10.46 -19.87
CA PRO A 188 12.31 -9.26 -20.39
C PRO A 188 11.55 -7.94 -20.21
N HIS A 189 10.21 -8.03 -20.13
CA HIS A 189 9.33 -6.85 -20.02
C HIS A 189 8.48 -6.83 -18.77
N SER A 190 8.66 -7.78 -17.85
CA SER A 190 7.88 -7.84 -16.62
C SER A 190 8.75 -8.16 -15.40
N LEU A 191 8.55 -7.41 -14.34
CA LEU A 191 9.19 -7.59 -13.04
C LEU A 191 8.14 -8.09 -12.05
N VAL A 192 8.51 -9.15 -11.32
CA VAL A 192 7.61 -9.84 -10.39
C VAL A 192 8.11 -9.68 -8.97
N GLY A 193 7.20 -9.49 -8.03
CA GLY A 193 7.49 -9.43 -6.60
C GLY A 193 6.22 -9.42 -5.77
N ASP A 194 6.40 -9.36 -4.46
CA ASP A 194 5.28 -9.05 -3.56
C ASP A 194 4.78 -7.62 -3.84
N LEU A 195 3.48 -7.36 -3.67
CA LEU A 195 2.92 -6.03 -3.88
C LEU A 195 3.69 -4.96 -3.10
N SER A 196 3.99 -5.20 -1.83
CA SER A 196 4.72 -4.25 -0.98
C SER A 196 6.14 -3.97 -1.46
N ALA A 197 6.81 -4.93 -2.09
CA ALA A 197 8.11 -4.69 -2.72
C ALA A 197 7.96 -3.78 -3.95
N ILE A 198 6.94 -4.00 -4.79
CA ILE A 198 6.63 -3.14 -5.93
C ILE A 198 6.31 -1.72 -5.48
N LEU A 199 5.53 -1.57 -4.40
CA LEU A 199 5.21 -0.25 -3.83
C LEU A 199 6.47 0.47 -3.34
N ILE A 200 7.33 -0.19 -2.57
CA ILE A 200 8.59 0.39 -2.08
C ILE A 200 9.53 0.74 -3.24
N GLU A 201 9.59 -0.10 -4.27
CA GLU A 201 10.43 0.16 -5.46
C GLU A 201 10.03 1.46 -6.17
N ASN A 202 8.73 1.75 -6.25
CA ASN A 202 8.17 2.88 -7.00
C ASN A 202 7.73 4.07 -6.12
N ILE A 203 8.00 4.02 -4.82
CA ILE A 203 7.58 5.09 -3.89
C ILE A 203 8.28 6.41 -4.23
N ASN A 204 7.56 7.53 -4.01
CA ASN A 204 8.13 8.85 -4.20
C ASN A 204 9.40 9.00 -3.34
N PRO A 205 10.55 9.43 -3.91
CA PRO A 205 11.81 9.58 -3.18
C PRO A 205 11.71 10.42 -1.90
N LEU A 206 10.81 11.41 -1.84
CA LEU A 206 10.58 12.23 -0.65
C LEU A 206 10.05 11.41 0.53
N VAL A 207 9.31 10.35 0.29
CA VAL A 207 8.81 9.45 1.36
C VAL A 207 9.97 8.70 2.01
N ASN A 208 11.06 8.45 1.30
CA ASN A 208 12.25 7.81 1.87
C ASN A 208 12.89 8.65 3.00
N LEU A 209 12.65 9.95 3.04
CA LEU A 209 13.16 10.82 4.11
C LEU A 209 12.43 10.61 5.45
N VAL A 210 11.17 10.18 5.39
CA VAL A 210 10.29 9.99 6.56
C VAL A 210 9.98 8.53 6.88
N ARG A 211 10.71 7.58 6.30
CA ARG A 211 10.55 6.15 6.58
C ARG A 211 11.84 5.45 6.98
N THR A 212 11.71 4.32 7.62
CA THR A 212 12.75 3.32 7.92
C THR A 212 12.17 1.93 7.63
N PRO A 213 12.95 0.93 7.26
CA PRO A 213 14.37 0.97 6.90
C PRO A 213 14.60 1.68 5.55
N CYS A 214 15.86 1.85 5.16
CA CYS A 214 16.20 2.31 3.82
C CYS A 214 15.69 1.33 2.74
N LYS A 215 15.61 1.78 1.48
CA LYS A 215 15.05 0.99 0.38
C LYS A 215 15.80 -0.33 0.17
N GLN A 216 17.12 -0.33 0.25
CA GLN A 216 17.94 -1.52 0.06
C GLN A 216 17.62 -2.59 1.11
N THR A 217 17.57 -2.20 2.38
CA THR A 217 17.21 -3.12 3.48
C THR A 217 15.77 -3.62 3.35
N ALA A 218 14.82 -2.74 3.02
CA ALA A 218 13.42 -3.10 2.85
C ALA A 218 13.18 -4.15 1.75
N LEU A 219 14.03 -4.20 0.72
CA LEU A 219 13.92 -5.08 -0.44
C LEU A 219 14.84 -6.32 -0.40
N LEU A 220 15.58 -6.54 0.70
CA LEU A 220 16.39 -7.76 0.86
C LEU A 220 15.54 -9.01 0.66
N ALA A 221 16.13 -10.01 0.00
CA ALA A 221 15.45 -11.28 -0.28
C ALA A 221 15.49 -12.23 0.92
N ASP A 222 16.62 -12.30 1.62
CA ASP A 222 16.76 -13.12 2.82
C ASP A 222 16.00 -12.51 4.00
N PHE A 223 15.04 -13.23 4.55
CA PHE A 223 14.17 -12.73 5.60
C PHE A 223 14.92 -12.52 6.93
N GLU A 224 15.83 -13.42 7.29
CA GLU A 224 16.56 -13.33 8.56
C GLU A 224 17.55 -12.16 8.55
N GLU A 225 18.27 -11.98 7.44
CA GLU A 225 19.14 -10.84 7.26
C GLU A 225 18.34 -9.52 7.23
N LYS A 226 17.24 -9.50 6.47
CA LYS A 226 16.33 -8.36 6.41
C LYS A 226 15.82 -7.96 7.79
N ARG A 227 15.32 -8.92 8.57
CA ARG A 227 14.78 -8.69 9.92
C ARG A 227 15.82 -8.03 10.84
N LYS A 228 17.05 -8.58 10.86
CA LYS A 228 18.15 -8.02 11.67
C LYS A 228 18.52 -6.61 11.23
N ARG A 229 18.69 -6.38 9.94
CA ARG A 229 19.04 -5.04 9.42
C ARG A 229 17.95 -4.01 9.67
N ILE A 230 16.68 -4.39 9.52
CA ILE A 230 15.54 -3.53 9.85
C ILE A 230 15.60 -3.14 11.34
N ALA A 231 15.82 -4.10 12.24
CA ALA A 231 15.92 -3.84 13.66
C ALA A 231 17.06 -2.86 13.97
N GLN A 232 18.24 -3.07 13.42
CA GLN A 232 19.41 -2.19 13.61
C GLN A 232 19.16 -0.76 13.11
N GLU A 233 18.59 -0.58 11.91
CA GLU A 233 18.25 0.75 11.40
C GLU A 233 17.16 1.43 12.24
N ALA A 234 16.15 0.67 12.67
CA ALA A 234 15.01 1.19 13.41
C ALA A 234 15.35 1.58 14.86
N LEU A 235 16.34 0.92 15.49
CA LEU A 235 16.83 1.27 16.83
C LEU A 235 17.32 2.72 16.92
N HIS A 236 17.90 3.25 15.85
CA HIS A 236 18.45 4.60 15.82
C HIS A 236 17.47 5.64 15.28
N ALA A 237 16.24 5.22 14.95
CA ALA A 237 15.21 6.08 14.40
C ALA A 237 14.18 6.46 15.46
N ASN A 238 13.70 7.71 15.42
CA ASN A 238 12.48 8.10 16.14
C ASN A 238 11.26 7.56 15.39
N VAL A 239 10.86 6.32 15.68
CA VAL A 239 9.70 5.71 15.03
C VAL A 239 8.41 6.21 15.67
N THR A 240 7.54 6.81 14.86
CA THR A 240 6.23 7.34 15.28
C THR A 240 5.07 6.47 14.82
N ASN A 241 5.27 5.70 13.75
CA ASN A 241 4.22 4.82 13.23
C ASN A 241 4.80 3.57 12.57
N LEU A 242 3.98 2.52 12.57
CA LEU A 242 4.26 1.23 11.94
C LEU A 242 3.33 1.03 10.74
N SER A 243 3.81 0.34 9.70
CA SER A 243 2.98 -0.07 8.57
C SER A 243 3.41 -1.45 8.05
N GLY A 244 2.47 -2.39 7.99
CA GLY A 244 2.75 -3.73 7.48
C GLY A 244 1.81 -4.82 7.97
N VAL A 245 2.13 -6.05 7.58
CA VAL A 245 1.38 -7.25 7.99
C VAL A 245 1.69 -7.57 9.46
N PRO A 246 0.67 -7.80 10.32
CA PRO A 246 0.87 -8.03 11.75
C PRO A 246 1.87 -9.13 12.11
N SER A 247 1.82 -10.27 11.44
CA SER A 247 2.73 -11.39 11.73
C SER A 247 4.19 -11.06 11.47
N TRP A 248 4.47 -10.35 10.36
CA TRP A 248 5.84 -9.97 10.00
C TRP A 248 6.34 -8.82 10.86
N MET A 249 5.49 -7.84 11.11
CA MET A 249 5.83 -6.73 12.00
C MET A 249 6.17 -7.25 13.40
N LEU A 250 5.38 -8.18 13.94
CA LEU A 250 5.66 -8.78 15.24
C LEU A 250 7.07 -9.39 15.32
N SER A 251 7.48 -10.14 14.29
CA SER A 251 8.83 -10.72 14.22
C SER A 251 9.94 -9.66 14.24
N VAL A 252 9.74 -8.54 13.54
CA VAL A 252 10.69 -7.42 13.54
C VAL A 252 10.72 -6.71 14.88
N LEU A 253 9.55 -6.48 15.51
CA LEU A 253 9.46 -5.81 16.82
C LEU A 253 10.15 -6.63 17.92
N LEU A 254 10.01 -7.95 17.90
CA LEU A 254 10.72 -8.84 18.83
C LEU A 254 12.25 -8.74 18.64
N GLN A 255 12.72 -8.68 17.40
CA GLN A 255 14.15 -8.47 17.11
C GLN A 255 14.66 -7.11 17.62
N VAL A 256 13.85 -6.05 17.47
CA VAL A 256 14.18 -4.72 18.00
C VAL A 256 14.34 -4.75 19.52
N LEU A 257 13.41 -5.40 20.23
CA LEU A 257 13.47 -5.53 21.68
C LEU A 257 14.68 -6.35 22.16
N GLU A 258 14.99 -7.46 21.47
CA GLU A 258 16.14 -8.29 21.74
C GLU A 258 17.45 -7.49 21.59
N GLU A 259 17.62 -6.78 20.48
CA GLU A 259 18.82 -5.97 20.22
C GLU A 259 18.92 -4.75 21.15
N ALA A 260 17.82 -4.17 21.57
CA ALA A 260 17.78 -3.08 22.54
C ALA A 260 17.98 -3.54 23.99
N GLY A 261 17.80 -4.84 24.27
CA GLY A 261 17.86 -5.38 25.64
C GLY A 261 16.74 -4.86 26.54
N VAL A 262 15.55 -4.64 26.00
CA VAL A 262 14.36 -4.11 26.70
C VAL A 262 13.11 -4.96 26.44
N ASP A 263 12.11 -4.83 27.26
CA ASP A 263 10.89 -5.65 27.20
C ASP A 263 9.72 -4.93 26.46
N ARG A 264 9.83 -3.62 26.25
CA ARG A 264 8.73 -2.81 25.74
C ARG A 264 9.19 -1.79 24.71
N LEU A 265 8.37 -1.59 23.69
CA LEU A 265 8.70 -0.72 22.55
C LEU A 265 8.69 0.77 22.90
N GLU A 266 7.91 1.20 23.88
CA GLU A 266 7.95 2.58 24.36
C GLU A 266 9.30 2.99 24.99
N GLN A 267 10.14 2.02 25.37
CA GLN A 267 11.50 2.27 25.85
C GLN A 267 12.46 2.57 24.69
N VAL A 268 12.15 2.06 23.49
CA VAL A 268 12.91 2.34 22.25
C VAL A 268 12.30 3.53 21.52
N TRP A 269 10.96 3.52 21.34
CA TRP A 269 10.23 4.52 20.55
C TRP A 269 9.14 5.19 21.40
N PRO A 270 9.51 6.16 22.26
CA PRO A 270 8.53 6.82 23.13
C PRO A 270 7.46 7.61 22.37
N ASN A 271 7.72 7.95 21.12
CA ASN A 271 6.80 8.71 20.27
C ASN A 271 5.95 7.83 19.33
N LEU A 272 6.05 6.48 19.45
CA LEU A 272 5.20 5.57 18.66
C LEU A 272 3.72 5.80 19.01
N GLU A 273 2.85 6.02 18.01
CA GLU A 273 1.45 6.40 18.23
C GLU A 273 0.43 5.59 17.43
N VAL A 274 0.81 4.96 16.30
CA VAL A 274 -0.14 4.20 15.48
C VAL A 274 0.52 3.05 14.71
N PHE A 275 -0.23 1.96 14.53
CA PHE A 275 0.07 0.88 13.61
C PHE A 275 -1.02 0.77 12.54
N PHE A 276 -0.67 1.08 11.30
CA PHE A 276 -1.48 0.80 10.11
C PHE A 276 -1.20 -0.64 9.67
N HIS A 277 -2.17 -1.53 9.81
CA HIS A 277 -1.98 -2.96 9.54
C HIS A 277 -3.01 -3.49 8.55
N GLY A 278 -2.70 -4.63 7.94
CA GLY A 278 -3.61 -5.29 7.02
C GLY A 278 -3.01 -6.58 6.46
N GLY A 279 -3.68 -7.18 5.50
CA GLY A 279 -3.27 -8.41 4.85
C GLY A 279 -3.66 -9.69 5.58
N VAL A 280 -3.81 -9.65 6.89
CA VAL A 280 -4.35 -10.72 7.74
C VAL A 280 -5.16 -10.12 8.88
N ALA A 281 -6.12 -10.88 9.42
CA ALA A 281 -6.90 -10.45 10.59
C ALA A 281 -5.99 -10.10 11.77
N PHE A 282 -6.24 -8.99 12.43
CA PHE A 282 -5.42 -8.52 13.55
C PHE A 282 -5.74 -9.20 14.88
N THR A 283 -6.96 -9.67 15.06
CA THR A 283 -7.47 -10.26 16.31
C THR A 283 -6.52 -11.29 16.94
N PRO A 284 -5.90 -12.25 16.20
CA PRO A 284 -4.98 -13.23 16.80
C PRO A 284 -3.70 -12.61 17.37
N TYR A 285 -3.32 -11.42 16.93
CA TYR A 285 -2.08 -10.75 17.31
C TYR A 285 -2.29 -9.67 18.37
N ARG A 286 -3.52 -9.19 18.57
CA ARG A 286 -3.87 -8.04 19.42
C ARG A 286 -3.24 -8.11 20.82
N GLU A 287 -3.35 -9.25 21.48
CA GLU A 287 -2.82 -9.41 22.86
C GLU A 287 -1.27 -9.39 22.88
N GLN A 288 -0.63 -9.90 21.86
CA GLN A 288 0.83 -9.85 21.77
C GLN A 288 1.30 -8.40 21.58
N TYR A 289 0.67 -7.66 20.70
CA TYR A 289 0.97 -6.24 20.50
C TYR A 289 0.74 -5.42 21.77
N ARG A 290 -0.34 -5.64 22.51
CA ARG A 290 -0.60 -4.98 23.78
C ARG A 290 0.46 -5.26 24.85
N LYS A 291 1.08 -6.45 24.84
CA LYS A 291 2.17 -6.76 25.76
C LYS A 291 3.46 -6.04 25.37
N LEU A 292 3.73 -5.91 24.06
CA LEU A 292 4.94 -5.25 23.56
C LEU A 292 4.85 -3.73 23.60
N ILE A 293 3.62 -3.19 23.43
CA ILE A 293 3.33 -1.74 23.41
C ILE A 293 2.29 -1.45 24.46
N ALA A 294 2.72 -1.22 25.70
CA ALA A 294 1.82 -0.93 26.82
C ALA A 294 1.52 0.56 26.95
N LYS A 295 1.96 1.38 25.99
CA LYS A 295 1.74 2.84 25.99
C LYS A 295 0.25 3.17 25.87
N PRO A 296 -0.31 3.98 26.79
CA PRO A 296 -1.64 4.54 26.63
C PRO A 296 -1.75 5.36 25.34
N GLY A 297 -2.87 5.24 24.63
CA GLY A 297 -3.09 6.00 23.38
C GLY A 297 -2.43 5.43 22.13
N MET A 298 -1.88 4.20 22.19
CA MET A 298 -1.47 3.49 20.99
C MET A 298 -2.68 3.12 20.14
N ASN A 299 -2.67 3.51 18.88
CA ASN A 299 -3.75 3.29 17.93
C ASN A 299 -3.43 2.16 16.97
N TYR A 300 -4.47 1.44 16.55
CA TYR A 300 -4.40 0.37 15.56
C TYR A 300 -5.45 0.65 14.49
N MET A 301 -5.03 0.75 13.24
CA MET A 301 -5.93 1.03 12.10
C MET A 301 -5.79 -0.06 11.05
N GLU A 302 -6.88 -0.74 10.78
CA GLU A 302 -6.90 -1.81 9.80
C GLU A 302 -7.10 -1.27 8.38
N THR A 303 -6.38 -1.86 7.42
CA THR A 303 -6.47 -1.53 6.00
C THR A 303 -6.71 -2.79 5.19
N TYR A 304 -7.55 -2.71 4.16
CA TYR A 304 -7.75 -3.78 3.20
C TYR A 304 -7.06 -3.44 1.89
N ASN A 305 -5.81 -3.89 1.80
CA ASN A 305 -4.97 -3.74 0.61
C ASN A 305 -4.58 -5.13 0.08
N ALA A 306 -4.97 -5.44 -1.15
CA ALA A 306 -4.64 -6.68 -1.85
C ALA A 306 -3.83 -6.37 -3.12
N SER A 307 -3.33 -7.40 -3.79
CA SER A 307 -2.55 -7.21 -5.04
C SER A 307 -3.36 -6.52 -6.14
N GLU A 308 -4.67 -6.70 -6.11
CA GLU A 308 -5.65 -6.16 -7.06
C GLU A 308 -5.99 -4.69 -6.81
N GLY A 309 -5.84 -4.20 -5.56
CA GLY A 309 -6.17 -2.82 -5.21
C GLY A 309 -6.26 -2.58 -3.71
N PHE A 310 -6.48 -1.33 -3.35
CA PHE A 310 -6.78 -0.91 -1.98
C PHE A 310 -8.28 -0.66 -1.87
N PHE A 311 -8.97 -1.39 -1.01
CA PHE A 311 -10.43 -1.46 -1.00
C PHE A 311 -11.08 -0.83 0.21
N GLY A 312 -10.48 -0.99 1.39
CA GLY A 312 -11.09 -0.57 2.63
C GLY A 312 -10.10 0.00 3.65
N LEU A 313 -10.61 0.83 4.53
CA LEU A 313 -9.86 1.47 5.57
C LEU A 313 -10.74 1.65 6.80
N GLN A 314 -10.28 1.17 7.95
CA GLN A 314 -10.91 1.45 9.22
C GLN A 314 -10.79 2.94 9.52
N ASP A 315 -11.90 3.63 9.52
CA ASP A 315 -11.97 5.07 9.74
C ASP A 315 -12.38 5.44 11.17
N ASP A 316 -12.91 4.49 11.94
CA ASP A 316 -13.21 4.62 13.34
C ASP A 316 -12.56 3.47 14.15
N PRO A 317 -11.57 3.76 15.03
CA PRO A 317 -10.93 2.73 15.84
C PRO A 317 -11.88 2.01 16.82
N SER A 318 -13.04 2.57 17.10
CA SER A 318 -14.06 1.96 17.97
C SER A 318 -14.99 1.00 17.22
N ASP A 319 -14.96 1.00 15.88
CA ASP A 319 -15.73 0.14 15.00
C ASP A 319 -14.77 -0.78 14.20
N GLU A 320 -15.04 -2.09 14.21
CA GLU A 320 -14.26 -3.06 13.44
C GLU A 320 -14.59 -3.05 11.94
N SER A 321 -15.60 -2.29 11.52
CA SER A 321 -15.94 -2.12 10.11
C SER A 321 -14.92 -1.24 9.38
N MET A 322 -14.87 -1.39 8.06
CA MET A 322 -14.05 -0.55 7.18
C MET A 322 -14.92 0.23 6.22
N SER A 323 -14.58 1.50 6.03
CA SER A 323 -15.14 2.28 4.94
C SER A 323 -14.59 1.81 3.59
N LEU A 324 -15.49 1.52 2.65
CA LEU A 324 -15.14 1.18 1.28
C LEU A 324 -14.63 2.43 0.54
N MET A 325 -13.50 2.30 -0.17
CA MET A 325 -12.86 3.44 -0.84
C MET A 325 -13.43 3.66 -2.24
N LEU A 326 -14.27 4.69 -2.39
CA LEU A 326 -15.17 4.85 -3.53
C LEU A 326 -14.57 5.55 -4.76
N ASP A 327 -13.39 6.15 -4.67
CA ASP A 327 -12.78 6.93 -5.75
C ASP A 327 -11.36 6.49 -6.13
N TYR A 328 -10.94 5.28 -5.70
CA TYR A 328 -9.60 4.74 -5.95
C TYR A 328 -9.43 4.04 -7.31
N GLY A 329 -10.31 4.29 -8.26
CA GLY A 329 -10.21 3.64 -9.57
C GLY A 329 -10.68 2.18 -9.58
N VAL A 330 -11.47 1.79 -8.60
CA VAL A 330 -12.17 0.51 -8.53
C VAL A 330 -13.68 0.80 -8.61
N PHE A 331 -14.36 0.16 -9.55
CA PHE A 331 -15.81 0.16 -9.63
C PHE A 331 -16.32 -1.11 -8.95
N TYR A 332 -17.26 -0.95 -8.02
CA TYR A 332 -17.76 -2.06 -7.19
C TYR A 332 -19.12 -2.52 -7.63
N GLU A 333 -19.23 -3.82 -7.85
CA GLU A 333 -20.46 -4.57 -8.01
C GLU A 333 -20.53 -5.67 -6.96
N PHE A 334 -21.70 -5.92 -6.41
CA PHE A 334 -21.91 -6.88 -5.33
C PHE A 334 -22.88 -7.96 -5.78
N ILE A 335 -22.44 -9.21 -5.72
CA ILE A 335 -23.26 -10.38 -6.05
C ILE A 335 -23.54 -11.11 -4.74
N PRO A 336 -24.83 -11.38 -4.40
CA PRO A 336 -25.17 -12.24 -3.28
C PRO A 336 -24.49 -13.62 -3.42
N MET A 337 -23.97 -14.17 -2.32
CA MET A 337 -23.23 -15.43 -2.35
C MET A 337 -24.03 -16.60 -2.91
N ASP A 338 -25.33 -16.62 -2.68
CA ASP A 338 -26.27 -17.63 -3.21
C ASP A 338 -26.54 -17.48 -4.70
N GLN A 339 -26.14 -16.37 -5.31
CA GLN A 339 -26.30 -16.09 -6.74
C GLN A 339 -24.99 -16.14 -7.53
N LEU A 340 -23.85 -16.32 -6.85
CA LEU A 340 -22.53 -16.27 -7.48
C LEU A 340 -22.37 -17.29 -8.61
N ASP A 341 -22.94 -18.50 -8.46
CA ASP A 341 -22.86 -19.58 -9.44
C ASP A 341 -24.07 -19.58 -10.41
N SER A 342 -24.91 -18.55 -10.40
CA SER A 342 -26.01 -18.43 -11.33
C SER A 342 -25.50 -18.08 -12.74
N PRO A 343 -26.22 -18.50 -13.82
CA PRO A 343 -25.82 -18.15 -15.20
C PRO A 343 -25.82 -16.64 -15.50
N HIS A 344 -26.53 -15.88 -14.69
CA HIS A 344 -26.61 -14.41 -14.74
C HIS A 344 -26.61 -13.88 -13.29
N PRO A 345 -25.44 -13.81 -12.67
CA PRO A 345 -25.32 -13.35 -11.29
C PRO A 345 -25.64 -11.87 -11.14
#